data_74736d404875cba3aa9e91169d732ea1
#
_entry.id   74736d404875cba3aa9e91169d732ea1
#
_cell.length_a   1.000
_cell.length_b   1.000
_cell.length_c   1.000
_cell.angle_alpha   90.00
_cell.angle_beta   90.00
_cell.angle_gamma   90.00
#
_symmetry.space_group_name_H-M   'P 1'
#
loop_
_entity.id
_entity.type
_entity.pdbx_description
1 polymer ?
#
loop_
_entity_poly.entity_id
_entity_poly.type
_entity_poly.pdbx_seq_one_letter_code
_entity_poly.pdbx_strand_id
1 'polypeptide(L)'
;MVPLRELRLVPPSGCRVGTGARLRTASATSAGGIVVRHESGRPWLVVGSRRRERDGRTWTLPKGTPKGDETREQTALREVAEETGLEVRITGPLDSIEYQFVQAGTRIHKTVHYFMMEPVGGDLAGHDHEFDEVRWIPFAEAATLLTFQTERALVVLATELLNADGMGPAGATHAAASDSASAEAIT
;
A
#
# COMPACT_ATOMS: atom_id res chain seq x y z
N MET A 1 -55.31 8.33 -52.73
CA MET A 1 -55.30 7.01 -52.06
C MET A 1 -54.26 6.16 -52.77
N VAL A 2 -53.05 6.12 -52.28
CA VAL A 2 -51.89 5.42 -52.82
C VAL A 2 -51.51 4.32 -51.83
N PRO A 3 -51.35 3.06 -52.24
CA PRO A 3 -51.11 1.97 -51.34
C PRO A 3 -49.65 1.96 -50.84
N LEU A 4 -49.49 1.74 -49.51
CA LEU A 4 -48.22 1.53 -48.81
C LEU A 4 -47.58 0.24 -49.34
N ARG A 5 -46.40 0.39 -49.95
CA ARG A 5 -45.51 -0.70 -50.29
C ARG A 5 -44.80 -1.16 -49.00
N GLU A 6 -44.98 -2.43 -48.61
CA GLU A 6 -44.22 -3.12 -47.60
C GLU A 6 -42.75 -3.14 -47.97
N LEU A 7 -41.95 -2.44 -47.18
CA LEU A 7 -40.49 -2.58 -47.18
C LEU A 7 -40.12 -3.84 -46.38
N ARG A 8 -39.81 -4.93 -47.08
CA ARG A 8 -39.17 -6.10 -46.50
C ARG A 8 -37.75 -5.69 -46.04
N LEU A 9 -37.55 -5.62 -44.74
CA LEU A 9 -36.21 -5.56 -44.12
C LEU A 9 -35.52 -6.90 -44.36
N VAL A 10 -34.48 -6.91 -45.20
CA VAL A 10 -33.54 -8.01 -45.34
C VAL A 10 -32.60 -7.93 -44.12
N PRO A 11 -32.47 -8.96 -43.28
CA PRO A 11 -31.53 -8.94 -42.19
C PRO A 11 -30.12 -8.98 -42.80
N PRO A 12 -29.15 -8.20 -42.25
CA PRO A 12 -27.78 -8.26 -42.69
C PRO A 12 -27.19 -9.62 -42.34
N SER A 13 -26.70 -10.31 -43.37
CA SER A 13 -26.00 -11.57 -43.27
C SER A 13 -24.78 -11.47 -42.35
N GLY A 14 -24.73 -12.33 -41.32
CA GLY A 14 -23.50 -12.88 -40.79
C GLY A 14 -22.62 -11.94 -40.00
N CYS A 15 -23.08 -11.39 -38.88
CA CYS A 15 -22.17 -11.07 -37.80
C CYS A 15 -21.74 -12.39 -37.21
N ARG A 16 -20.56 -12.90 -37.58
CA ARG A 16 -19.90 -13.96 -36.84
C ARG A 16 -19.61 -13.37 -35.45
N VAL A 17 -20.36 -13.80 -34.44
CA VAL A 17 -20.00 -13.64 -33.07
C VAL A 17 -18.66 -14.37 -32.90
N GLY A 18 -17.59 -13.60 -32.96
CA GLY A 18 -16.28 -14.12 -32.65
C GLY A 18 -16.36 -14.73 -31.25
N THR A 19 -16.14 -16.04 -31.17
CA THR A 19 -15.91 -16.73 -29.90
C THR A 19 -14.80 -15.97 -29.18
N GLY A 20 -15.20 -15.16 -28.19
CA GLY A 20 -14.27 -14.35 -27.40
C GLY A 20 -13.17 -15.28 -26.89
N ALA A 21 -11.96 -15.10 -27.40
CA ALA A 21 -10.81 -15.87 -26.97
C ALA A 21 -10.73 -15.73 -25.45
N ARG A 22 -10.92 -16.85 -24.73
CA ARG A 22 -10.86 -16.88 -23.27
C ARG A 22 -9.44 -16.48 -22.90
N LEU A 23 -9.28 -15.32 -22.26
CA LEU A 23 -7.97 -14.85 -21.78
C LEU A 23 -7.34 -15.93 -20.89
N ARG A 24 -6.07 -16.20 -21.11
CA ARG A 24 -5.28 -17.02 -20.18
C ARG A 24 -5.29 -16.36 -18.82
N THR A 25 -5.27 -17.14 -17.76
CA THR A 25 -5.24 -16.64 -16.40
C THR A 25 -3.93 -17.07 -15.74
N ALA A 26 -3.29 -16.18 -15.03
CA ALA A 26 -2.10 -16.44 -14.23
C ALA A 26 -2.21 -15.75 -12.87
N SER A 27 -1.54 -16.29 -11.86
CA SER A 27 -1.40 -15.67 -10.55
C SER A 27 0.01 -15.12 -10.40
N ALA A 28 0.14 -13.98 -9.70
CA ALA A 28 1.41 -13.38 -9.36
C ALA A 28 1.37 -12.90 -7.91
N THR A 29 2.50 -13.05 -7.20
CA THR A 29 2.63 -12.62 -5.82
C THR A 29 3.69 -11.53 -5.72
N SER A 30 3.50 -10.60 -4.80
CA SER A 30 4.49 -9.62 -4.36
C SER A 30 4.45 -9.51 -2.84
N ALA A 31 5.48 -8.89 -2.29
CA ALA A 31 5.50 -8.52 -0.88
C ALA A 31 6.15 -7.14 -0.71
N GLY A 32 5.75 -6.44 0.35
CA GLY A 32 6.24 -5.10 0.66
C GLY A 32 5.95 -4.72 2.10
N GLY A 33 6.13 -3.44 2.44
CA GLY A 33 5.97 -3.00 3.81
C GLY A 33 5.46 -1.57 3.96
N ILE A 34 4.84 -1.32 5.12
CA ILE A 34 4.64 0.02 5.66
C ILE A 34 5.74 0.22 6.70
N VAL A 35 6.75 1.01 6.33
CA VAL A 35 7.85 1.36 7.23
C VAL A 35 7.42 2.54 8.07
N VAL A 36 7.41 2.36 9.39
CA VAL A 36 6.92 3.35 10.36
C VAL A 36 8.08 3.86 11.22
N ARG A 37 8.19 5.17 11.33
CA ARG A 37 8.98 5.83 12.37
C ARG A 37 8.12 6.80 13.15
N HIS A 38 8.52 7.12 14.36
CA HIS A 38 7.87 8.15 15.17
C HIS A 38 8.75 9.40 15.22
N GLU A 39 8.13 10.54 14.96
CA GLU A 39 8.77 11.85 15.06
C GLU A 39 7.86 12.78 15.88
N SER A 40 8.38 13.30 16.98
CA SER A 40 7.62 14.11 17.93
C SER A 40 6.30 13.46 18.37
N GLY A 41 6.31 12.13 18.59
CA GLY A 41 5.15 11.34 19.01
C GLY A 41 4.12 11.08 17.92
N ARG A 42 4.40 11.41 16.66
CA ARG A 42 3.51 11.16 15.52
C ARG A 42 4.09 10.10 14.59
N PRO A 43 3.27 9.18 14.06
CA PRO A 43 3.74 8.19 13.13
C PRO A 43 3.92 8.80 11.72
N TRP A 44 5.03 8.44 11.10
CA TRP A 44 5.39 8.74 9.72
C TRP A 44 5.61 7.44 8.98
N LEU A 45 5.30 7.42 7.68
CA LEU A 45 5.60 6.29 6.81
C LEU A 45 6.40 6.72 5.60
N VAL A 46 7.14 5.78 5.00
CA VAL A 46 7.86 6.02 3.78
C VAL A 46 7.00 5.67 2.56
N VAL A 47 7.06 6.51 1.54
CA VAL A 47 6.38 6.31 0.26
C VAL A 47 7.31 6.62 -0.89
N GLY A 48 7.12 5.92 -2.01
CA GLY A 48 7.83 6.17 -3.25
C GLY A 48 6.94 6.73 -4.34
N SER A 49 7.50 7.48 -5.27
CA SER A 49 6.77 7.97 -6.43
C SER A 49 7.46 7.62 -7.74
N ARG A 50 6.62 7.40 -8.77
CA ARG A 50 7.07 7.19 -10.16
C ARG A 50 6.31 8.13 -11.10
N ARG A 51 7.02 8.67 -12.08
CA ARG A 51 6.37 9.36 -13.20
C ARG A 51 5.86 8.32 -14.19
N ARG A 52 4.63 8.53 -14.65
CA ARG A 52 4.05 7.77 -15.74
C ARG A 52 3.66 8.72 -16.88
N GLU A 53 4.01 8.36 -18.11
CA GLU A 53 3.77 9.22 -19.28
C GLU A 53 2.30 9.63 -19.46
N ARG A 54 1.35 8.77 -19.06
CA ARG A 54 -0.09 9.00 -19.25
C ARG A 54 -0.81 9.53 -18.03
N ASP A 55 -0.36 9.13 -16.82
CA ASP A 55 -1.13 9.30 -15.58
C ASP A 55 -0.48 10.29 -14.60
N GLY A 56 0.61 10.96 -15.03
CA GLY A 56 1.35 11.84 -14.16
C GLY A 56 2.17 11.10 -13.10
N ARG A 57 2.25 11.64 -11.90
CA ARG A 57 3.01 11.05 -10.78
C ARG A 57 2.10 10.13 -9.96
N THR A 58 2.53 8.88 -9.73
CA THR A 58 1.88 7.95 -8.80
C THR A 58 2.70 7.85 -7.52
N TRP A 59 2.02 7.86 -6.37
CA TRP A 59 2.58 7.59 -5.05
C TRP A 59 2.11 6.25 -4.56
N THR A 60 3.02 5.41 -4.06
CA THR A 60 2.74 4.03 -3.67
C THR A 60 3.62 3.60 -2.49
N LEU A 61 3.23 2.51 -1.85
CA LEU A 61 4.03 1.82 -0.85
C LEU A 61 5.11 0.96 -1.53
N PRO A 62 6.31 0.81 -0.92
CA PRO A 62 7.37 -0.03 -1.46
C PRO A 62 6.98 -1.51 -1.46
N LYS A 63 7.21 -2.22 -2.57
CA LYS A 63 6.89 -3.63 -2.78
C LYS A 63 7.46 -4.17 -4.06
N GLY A 64 7.74 -5.46 -4.11
CA GLY A 64 8.15 -6.09 -5.35
C GLY A 64 7.91 -7.58 -5.40
N THR A 65 8.53 -8.24 -6.36
CA THR A 65 8.27 -9.64 -6.70
C THR A 65 9.37 -10.54 -6.14
N PRO A 66 9.04 -11.75 -5.62
CA PRO A 66 10.04 -12.70 -5.14
C PRO A 66 11.11 -13.02 -6.19
N LYS A 67 12.35 -13.15 -5.75
CA LYS A 67 13.49 -13.64 -6.52
C LYS A 67 13.80 -15.07 -6.08
N GLY A 68 13.74 -16.04 -7.01
CA GLY A 68 13.98 -17.45 -6.68
C GLY A 68 13.00 -17.98 -5.62
N ASP A 69 13.55 -18.59 -4.57
CA ASP A 69 12.77 -19.23 -3.49
C ASP A 69 12.58 -18.33 -2.26
N GLU A 70 12.61 -17.02 -2.45
CA GLU A 70 12.36 -16.07 -1.36
C GLU A 70 11.00 -16.28 -0.70
N THR A 71 10.97 -16.24 0.64
CA THR A 71 9.70 -16.12 1.37
C THR A 71 9.11 -14.72 1.17
N ARG A 72 7.85 -14.53 1.57
CA ARG A 72 7.19 -13.22 1.50
C ARG A 72 7.91 -12.17 2.34
N GLU A 73 8.37 -12.57 3.51
CA GLU A 73 9.13 -11.74 4.44
C GLU A 73 10.48 -11.34 3.85
N GLN A 74 11.21 -12.28 3.27
CA GLN A 74 12.49 -12.02 2.61
C GLN A 74 12.32 -11.07 1.42
N THR A 75 11.30 -11.32 0.59
CA THR A 75 10.95 -10.43 -0.52
C THR A 75 10.64 -9.02 -0.01
N ALA A 76 9.79 -8.90 1.01
CA ALA A 76 9.40 -7.61 1.56
C ALA A 76 10.60 -6.83 2.12
N LEU A 77 11.48 -7.48 2.89
CA LEU A 77 12.69 -6.85 3.42
C LEU A 77 13.62 -6.36 2.32
N ARG A 78 13.87 -7.19 1.30
CA ARG A 78 14.75 -6.83 0.18
C ARG A 78 14.16 -5.69 -0.65
N GLU A 79 12.89 -5.80 -1.06
CA GLU A 79 12.25 -4.80 -1.91
C GLU A 79 12.14 -3.44 -1.21
N VAL A 80 11.78 -3.44 0.08
CA VAL A 80 11.78 -2.19 0.85
C VAL A 80 13.18 -1.59 0.93
N ALA A 81 14.21 -2.40 1.17
CA ALA A 81 15.58 -1.90 1.22
C ALA A 81 16.05 -1.36 -0.15
N GLU A 82 15.80 -2.08 -1.26
CA GLU A 82 16.16 -1.66 -2.61
C GLU A 82 15.42 -0.38 -3.01
N GLU A 83 14.10 -0.34 -2.86
CA GLU A 83 13.25 0.78 -3.30
C GLU A 83 13.34 2.02 -2.40
N THR A 84 13.76 1.90 -1.12
CA THR A 84 13.79 3.03 -0.20
C THR A 84 15.17 3.42 0.31
N GLY A 85 16.17 2.55 0.18
CA GLY A 85 17.50 2.73 0.77
C GLY A 85 17.55 2.49 2.29
N LEU A 86 16.44 2.09 2.91
CA LEU A 86 16.35 1.85 4.35
C LEU A 86 16.67 0.39 4.68
N GLU A 87 17.43 0.18 5.74
CA GLU A 87 17.48 -1.10 6.42
C GLU A 87 16.29 -1.18 7.37
N VAL A 88 15.50 -2.27 7.27
CA VAL A 88 14.24 -2.39 7.98
C VAL A 88 14.12 -3.72 8.71
N ARG A 89 13.30 -3.75 9.76
CA ARG A 89 12.90 -4.95 10.49
C ARG A 89 11.38 -5.09 10.43
N ILE A 90 10.88 -6.31 10.17
CA ILE A 90 9.45 -6.62 10.28
C ILE A 90 9.06 -6.63 11.76
N THR A 91 8.00 -5.90 12.10
CA THR A 91 7.40 -5.87 13.45
C THR A 91 6.14 -6.73 13.52
N GLY A 92 5.47 -6.99 12.40
CA GLY A 92 4.33 -7.89 12.34
C GLY A 92 3.72 -7.97 10.93
N PRO A 93 2.86 -8.96 10.68
CA PRO A 93 2.07 -9.00 9.46
C PRO A 93 1.03 -7.87 9.48
N LEU A 94 0.67 -7.35 8.30
CA LEU A 94 -0.40 -6.37 8.18
C LEU A 94 -1.63 -7.00 7.51
N ASP A 95 -1.64 -7.03 6.18
CA ASP A 95 -2.72 -7.60 5.37
C ASP A 95 -2.23 -7.78 3.92
N SER A 96 -3.12 -8.21 3.03
CA SER A 96 -2.83 -8.36 1.62
C SER A 96 -3.83 -7.59 0.79
N ILE A 97 -3.36 -7.01 -0.31
CA ILE A 97 -4.23 -6.44 -1.33
C ILE A 97 -4.26 -7.32 -2.57
N GLU A 98 -5.41 -7.39 -3.22
CA GLU A 98 -5.60 -8.15 -4.44
C GLU A 98 -6.15 -7.27 -5.55
N TYR A 99 -5.63 -7.46 -6.74
CA TYR A 99 -6.14 -6.79 -7.94
C TYR A 99 -5.86 -7.62 -9.18
N GLN A 100 -6.57 -7.28 -10.26
CA GLN A 100 -6.45 -7.95 -11.54
C GLN A 100 -6.10 -6.94 -12.62
N PHE A 101 -5.28 -7.37 -13.56
CA PHE A 101 -4.96 -6.61 -14.77
C PHE A 101 -4.71 -7.56 -15.95
N VAL A 102 -4.72 -7.00 -17.16
CA VAL A 102 -4.41 -7.76 -18.38
C VAL A 102 -3.05 -7.32 -18.90
N GLN A 103 -2.15 -8.26 -19.08
CA GLN A 103 -0.83 -8.04 -19.66
C GLN A 103 -0.56 -9.11 -20.73
N ALA A 104 -0.17 -8.69 -21.93
CA ALA A 104 0.13 -9.56 -23.06
C ALA A 104 -0.95 -10.65 -23.31
N GLY A 105 -2.25 -10.27 -23.23
CA GLY A 105 -3.38 -11.19 -23.46
C GLY A 105 -3.63 -12.20 -22.33
N THR A 106 -2.98 -12.02 -21.17
CA THR A 106 -3.18 -12.85 -19.97
C THR A 106 -3.79 -11.99 -18.86
N ARG A 107 -4.86 -12.49 -18.22
CA ARG A 107 -5.43 -11.90 -17.00
C ARG A 107 -4.58 -12.35 -15.83
N ILE A 108 -3.98 -11.41 -15.12
CA ILE A 108 -3.14 -11.66 -13.97
C ILE A 108 -3.91 -11.31 -12.71
N HIS A 109 -4.02 -12.27 -11.77
CA HIS A 109 -4.47 -12.06 -10.41
C HIS A 109 -3.23 -11.80 -9.55
N LYS A 110 -3.09 -10.58 -9.07
CA LYS A 110 -1.94 -10.15 -8.26
C LYS A 110 -2.36 -10.05 -6.81
N THR A 111 -1.62 -10.75 -5.93
CA THR A 111 -1.70 -10.60 -4.48
C THR A 111 -0.42 -9.94 -3.99
N VAL A 112 -0.54 -8.90 -3.18
CA VAL A 112 0.60 -8.22 -2.53
C VAL A 112 0.44 -8.35 -1.03
N HIS A 113 1.39 -9.00 -0.36
CA HIS A 113 1.43 -9.14 1.10
C HIS A 113 2.21 -7.99 1.71
N TYR A 114 1.63 -7.32 2.69
CA TYR A 114 2.27 -6.21 3.38
C TYR A 114 2.58 -6.55 4.83
N PHE A 115 3.67 -6.00 5.32
CA PHE A 115 4.15 -6.12 6.68
C PHE A 115 4.30 -4.75 7.32
N MET A 116 4.07 -4.68 8.63
CA MET A 116 4.51 -3.55 9.44
C MET A 116 6.02 -3.66 9.64
N MET A 117 6.72 -2.55 9.46
CA MET A 117 8.18 -2.49 9.57
C MET A 117 8.62 -1.24 10.31
N GLU A 118 9.82 -1.31 10.88
CA GLU A 118 10.51 -0.14 11.42
C GLU A 118 11.90 0.00 10.80
N PRO A 119 12.40 1.22 10.63
CA PRO A 119 13.76 1.44 10.13
C PRO A 119 14.77 1.10 11.25
N VAL A 120 15.84 0.40 10.89
CA VAL A 120 16.97 0.08 11.77
C VAL A 120 18.28 0.69 11.28
N GLY A 121 18.28 1.25 10.06
CA GLY A 121 19.44 1.89 9.44
C GLY A 121 19.13 2.37 8.02
N GLY A 122 20.18 2.72 7.28
CA GLY A 122 20.07 3.18 5.90
C GLY A 122 19.72 4.66 5.75
N ASP A 123 19.59 5.10 4.50
CA ASP A 123 19.24 6.47 4.13
C ASP A 123 18.42 6.48 2.84
N LEU A 124 17.41 7.33 2.78
CA LEU A 124 16.55 7.42 1.58
C LEU A 124 17.32 7.80 0.30
N ALA A 125 18.48 8.46 0.42
CA ALA A 125 19.34 8.76 -0.73
C ALA A 125 19.94 7.50 -1.37
N GLY A 126 19.89 6.36 -0.69
CA GLY A 126 20.37 5.06 -1.18
C GLY A 126 19.33 4.26 -1.96
N HIS A 127 18.13 4.79 -2.20
CA HIS A 127 17.10 4.09 -2.96
C HIS A 127 17.55 3.83 -4.41
N ASP A 128 17.05 2.75 -5.00
CA ASP A 128 17.31 2.44 -6.39
C ASP A 128 16.57 3.38 -7.36
N HIS A 129 16.65 3.09 -8.66
CA HIS A 129 16.02 3.90 -9.70
C HIS A 129 14.56 3.52 -10.00
N GLU A 130 13.97 2.61 -9.24
CA GLU A 130 12.58 2.22 -9.45
C GLU A 130 11.60 3.33 -9.02
N PHE A 131 11.96 4.12 -8.01
CA PHE A 131 11.27 5.36 -7.68
C PHE A 131 12.06 6.58 -8.14
N ASP A 132 11.35 7.61 -8.62
CA ASP A 132 11.93 8.92 -8.92
C ASP A 132 12.14 9.75 -7.66
N GLU A 133 11.37 9.46 -6.62
CA GLU A 133 11.43 10.15 -5.33
C GLU A 133 10.94 9.22 -4.22
N VAL A 134 11.66 9.19 -3.11
CA VAL A 134 11.28 8.50 -1.87
C VAL A 134 11.28 9.50 -0.74
N ARG A 135 10.24 9.49 0.09
CA ARG A 135 10.16 10.41 1.22
C ARG A 135 9.34 9.88 2.38
N TRP A 136 9.60 10.43 3.56
CA TRP A 136 8.75 10.28 4.72
C TRP A 136 7.58 11.24 4.64
N ILE A 137 6.39 10.75 4.99
CA ILE A 137 5.17 11.56 5.15
C ILE A 137 4.47 11.22 6.46
N PRO A 138 3.77 12.17 7.10
CA PRO A 138 2.87 11.85 8.19
C PRO A 138 1.78 10.85 7.76
N PHE A 139 1.40 9.92 8.61
CA PHE A 139 0.31 8.97 8.30
C PHE A 139 -0.98 9.68 7.86
N ALA A 140 -1.28 10.83 8.47
CA ALA A 140 -2.47 11.62 8.11
C ALA A 140 -2.48 12.09 6.64
N GLU A 141 -1.32 12.25 6.01
CA GLU A 141 -1.22 12.68 4.60
C GLU A 141 -1.37 11.51 3.62
N ALA A 142 -1.14 10.27 4.06
CA ALA A 142 -1.15 9.10 3.20
C ALA A 142 -2.49 8.91 2.49
N ALA A 143 -3.61 9.19 3.16
CA ALA A 143 -4.96 9.06 2.61
C ALA A 143 -5.20 9.95 1.38
N THR A 144 -4.53 11.09 1.30
CA THR A 144 -4.64 12.03 0.17
C THR A 144 -3.54 11.86 -0.87
N LEU A 145 -2.34 11.46 -0.44
CA LEU A 145 -1.18 11.35 -1.30
C LEU A 145 -1.12 10.04 -2.08
N LEU A 146 -1.36 8.88 -1.41
CA LEU A 146 -1.30 7.59 -2.08
C LEU A 146 -2.31 7.51 -3.23
N THR A 147 -1.85 7.02 -4.36
CA THR A 147 -2.66 6.97 -5.58
C THR A 147 -3.75 5.90 -5.51
N PHE A 148 -3.42 4.73 -4.93
CA PHE A 148 -4.31 3.56 -4.95
C PHE A 148 -5.15 3.46 -3.69
N GLN A 149 -6.46 3.27 -3.87
CA GLN A 149 -7.41 3.15 -2.75
C GLN A 149 -7.11 1.94 -1.85
N THR A 150 -6.62 0.84 -2.42
CA THR A 150 -6.24 -0.36 -1.68
C THR A 150 -5.08 -0.10 -0.72
N GLU A 151 -4.08 0.70 -1.13
CA GLU A 151 -2.97 1.08 -0.26
C GLU A 151 -3.41 2.07 0.82
N ARG A 152 -4.35 2.98 0.51
CA ARG A 152 -4.96 3.87 1.53
C ARG A 152 -5.68 3.06 2.62
N ALA A 153 -6.40 2.01 2.24
CA ALA A 153 -7.07 1.11 3.19
C ALA A 153 -6.07 0.40 4.11
N LEU A 154 -4.92 -0.04 3.57
CA LEU A 154 -3.83 -0.60 4.39
C LEU A 154 -3.28 0.39 5.41
N VAL A 155 -3.13 1.66 5.04
CA VAL A 155 -2.67 2.70 5.97
C VAL A 155 -3.69 2.95 7.09
N VAL A 156 -4.98 2.87 6.80
CA VAL A 156 -6.03 2.94 7.84
C VAL A 156 -5.88 1.78 8.82
N LEU A 157 -5.76 0.54 8.30
CA LEU A 157 -5.54 -0.64 9.15
C LEU A 157 -4.26 -0.54 9.98
N ALA A 158 -3.15 -0.07 9.37
CA ALA A 158 -1.90 0.16 10.08
C ALA A 158 -2.06 1.19 11.22
N THR A 159 -2.86 2.24 10.99
CA THR A 159 -3.16 3.25 12.02
C THR A 159 -3.92 2.63 13.21
N GLU A 160 -4.88 1.76 12.93
CA GLU A 160 -5.63 1.05 13.97
C GLU A 160 -4.72 0.15 14.81
N LEU A 161 -3.80 -0.59 14.17
CA LEU A 161 -2.83 -1.42 14.87
C LEU A 161 -1.89 -0.60 15.75
N LEU A 162 -1.34 0.51 15.24
CA LEU A 162 -0.47 1.38 16.01
C LEU A 162 -1.18 1.99 17.23
N ASN A 163 -2.46 2.30 17.12
CA ASN A 163 -3.26 2.80 18.24
C ASN A 163 -3.54 1.70 19.28
N ALA A 164 -3.78 0.46 18.84
CA ALA A 164 -4.04 -0.68 19.72
C ALA A 164 -2.79 -1.07 20.56
N ASP A 165 -1.60 -0.97 19.96
CA ASP A 165 -0.33 -1.27 20.62
C ASP A 165 0.17 -0.15 21.57
N GLY A 166 -0.63 0.92 21.77
CA GLY A 166 -0.26 2.06 22.61
C GLY A 166 0.81 2.98 21.99
N MET A 167 1.16 2.77 20.74
CA MET A 167 2.09 3.58 19.97
C MET A 167 1.37 4.67 19.14
N GLY A 168 0.08 4.90 19.42
CA GLY A 168 -0.71 5.98 18.84
C GLY A 168 -0.27 7.35 19.34
N PRO A 169 -0.80 8.47 18.76
CA PRO A 169 -0.48 9.82 19.21
C PRO A 169 -0.78 9.95 20.69
N ALA A 170 0.24 10.29 21.47
CA ALA A 170 0.26 10.32 22.93
C ALA A 170 -1.06 10.77 23.54
N GLY A 171 -1.77 9.83 24.13
CA GLY A 171 -2.86 10.12 25.04
C GLY A 171 -2.31 10.94 26.19
N ALA A 172 -3.04 11.99 26.55
CA ALA A 172 -2.72 12.94 27.59
C ALA A 172 -2.25 12.26 28.88
N THR A 173 -1.09 12.66 29.34
CA THR A 173 -0.54 12.39 30.67
C THR A 173 -1.58 12.62 31.74
N HIS A 174 -1.99 11.55 32.39
CA HIS A 174 -2.65 11.63 33.67
C HIS A 174 -1.57 11.98 34.70
N ALA A 175 -1.44 13.24 35.05
CA ALA A 175 -0.69 13.71 36.19
C ALA A 175 -1.34 13.14 37.44
N ALA A 176 -0.72 12.12 38.04
CA ALA A 176 -1.04 11.68 39.35
C ALA A 176 -0.52 12.73 40.34
N ALA A 177 -1.42 13.52 40.87
CA ALA A 177 -1.17 14.32 42.06
C ALA A 177 -0.95 13.37 43.24
N SER A 178 0.27 13.23 43.70
CA SER A 178 0.56 12.65 44.99
C SER A 178 0.45 13.78 46.04
N ASP A 179 -0.66 13.79 46.66
CA ASP A 179 -0.90 14.47 47.91
C ASP A 179 -0.11 13.72 49.01
N SER A 180 0.86 14.34 49.58
CA SER A 180 1.51 13.87 50.78
C SER A 180 1.16 14.81 51.94
N ALA A 181 0.19 14.35 52.70
CA ALA A 181 -0.20 14.93 53.93
C ALA A 181 0.92 14.88 54.98
N SER A 182 1.08 15.97 55.65
CA SER A 182 1.46 16.25 57.01
C SER A 182 1.82 15.10 57.95
N ALA A 183 2.91 15.25 58.63
CA ALA A 183 3.07 14.73 59.99
C ALA A 183 3.59 15.85 60.85
N GLU A 184 2.75 16.28 61.76
CA GLU A 184 3.10 17.01 62.96
C GLU A 184 4.07 16.20 63.82
N ALA A 185 4.98 16.87 64.44
CA ALA A 185 5.59 16.40 65.67
C ALA A 185 5.75 17.56 66.65
N ILE A 186 5.09 17.40 67.74
CA ILE A 186 5.10 18.12 68.98
C ILE A 186 6.41 17.81 69.74
N THR A 187 7.09 18.77 70.20
CA THR A 187 7.58 19.06 71.61
C THR A 187 8.75 20.01 71.54
#